data_7938741f172265a2519d3d8675850d06
#
_entry.id   7938741f172265a2519d3d8675850d06
#
_cell.length_a   1.000
_cell.length_b   1.000
_cell.length_c   1.000
_cell.angle_alpha   90.00
_cell.angle_beta   90.00
_cell.angle_gamma   90.00
#
_symmetry.space_group_name_H-M   'P 1'
#
loop_
_entity.id
_entity.type
_entity.pdbx_description
1 polymer ?
#
loop_
_entity_poly.entity_id
_entity_poly.type
_entity_poly.pdbx_seq_one_letter_code
_entity_poly.pdbx_strand_id
1 'polypeptide(L)'
;MKKAMAILLAAVLALACTACGGNKNGETKDRLAQIKEKGYIELCTEPYFAPYEYVDPNKSGEDQYQGMDIEVARYIADKIGVDLKITALDFTAVLAGVADGKYDFAISAIAYAPSRAEAMRLSDVYYSNNSGYGFIVRTEDADKYNDLDSLKDAVVITQSGSVQEALYNQYINGACKEFKLVANMTDGYLAVAEGKADVCICSTASAQLYADANGGMSIPDYRFEVDPNMNGTCVAMPMEGTESLAELVNQCIAELKENGQTDIWYSEYEEQAAALGIE
;
A
#
# COMPACT_ATOMS: atom_id res chain seq x y z
N MET A 1 8.03 -36.25 -62.15
CA MET A 1 8.76 -35.84 -60.93
C MET A 1 8.31 -34.48 -60.36
N LYS A 2 7.95 -33.46 -61.16
CA LYS A 2 7.52 -32.15 -60.68
C LYS A 2 6.12 -32.13 -60.00
N LYS A 3 5.22 -33.02 -60.35
CA LYS A 3 3.85 -33.12 -59.73
C LYS A 3 3.82 -33.86 -58.39
N ALA A 4 4.74 -34.80 -58.17
CA ALA A 4 4.84 -35.52 -56.91
C ALA A 4 5.47 -34.64 -55.79
N MET A 5 6.37 -33.73 -56.14
CA MET A 5 7.02 -32.81 -55.20
C MET A 5 6.11 -31.67 -54.72
N ALA A 6 5.12 -31.28 -55.54
CA ALA A 6 4.11 -30.29 -55.17
C ALA A 6 3.07 -30.82 -54.18
N ILE A 7 2.75 -32.13 -54.22
CA ILE A 7 1.81 -32.74 -53.27
C ILE A 7 2.47 -32.99 -51.91
N LEU A 8 3.77 -33.29 -51.86
CA LEU A 8 4.50 -33.40 -50.59
C LEU A 8 4.68 -32.03 -49.85
N LEU A 9 4.85 -30.93 -50.60
CA LEU A 9 4.97 -29.61 -50.03
C LEU A 9 3.64 -29.10 -49.44
N ALA A 10 2.51 -29.46 -50.09
CA ALA A 10 1.16 -29.12 -49.61
C ALA A 10 0.76 -29.90 -48.33
N ALA A 11 1.22 -31.15 -48.19
CA ALA A 11 0.97 -31.95 -46.99
C ALA A 11 1.78 -31.49 -45.77
N VAL A 12 2.97 -30.93 -45.94
CA VAL A 12 3.80 -30.37 -44.86
C VAL A 12 3.25 -29.01 -44.39
N LEU A 13 2.67 -28.19 -45.27
CA LEU A 13 2.03 -26.92 -44.86
C LEU A 13 0.67 -27.15 -44.13
N ALA A 14 -0.04 -28.26 -44.42
CA ALA A 14 -1.30 -28.55 -43.73
C ALA A 14 -1.10 -29.09 -42.30
N LEU A 15 0.07 -29.65 -41.95
CA LEU A 15 0.39 -30.07 -40.59
C LEU A 15 0.92 -28.93 -39.70
N ALA A 16 1.38 -27.82 -40.32
CA ALA A 16 1.85 -26.63 -39.56
C ALA A 16 0.72 -25.72 -39.05
N CYS A 17 -0.51 -25.87 -39.54
CA CYS A 17 -1.66 -25.05 -39.15
C CYS A 17 -2.49 -25.63 -37.99
N THR A 18 -2.16 -26.84 -37.51
CA THR A 18 -2.88 -27.47 -36.37
C THR A 18 -2.18 -27.28 -35.03
N ALA A 19 -1.05 -26.59 -34.98
CA ALA A 19 -0.32 -26.28 -33.72
C ALA A 19 -0.64 -24.90 -33.10
N CYS A 20 -1.57 -24.13 -33.69
CA CYS A 20 -2.09 -22.88 -33.11
C CYS A 20 -3.59 -22.99 -32.80
N GLY A 21 -3.99 -24.09 -32.16
CA GLY A 21 -5.24 -24.19 -31.43
C GLY A 21 -5.04 -23.55 -30.06
N GLY A 22 -4.85 -22.23 -30.01
CA GLY A 22 -4.93 -21.47 -28.77
C GLY A 22 -6.33 -21.65 -28.21
N ASN A 23 -6.41 -22.28 -27.06
CA ASN A 23 -7.61 -22.44 -26.26
C ASN A 23 -8.18 -21.02 -26.02
N LYS A 24 -9.22 -20.65 -26.76
CA LYS A 24 -9.96 -19.38 -26.56
C LYS A 24 -11.02 -19.55 -25.47
N ASN A 25 -10.70 -20.20 -24.38
CA ASN A 25 -11.32 -20.00 -23.10
C ASN A 25 -10.27 -19.27 -22.24
N GLY A 26 -10.35 -17.96 -22.22
CA GLY A 26 -9.57 -17.12 -21.31
C GLY A 26 -10.08 -17.30 -19.89
N GLU A 27 -9.95 -18.50 -19.34
CA GLU A 27 -10.01 -18.69 -17.89
C GLU A 27 -8.73 -18.08 -17.33
N THR A 28 -8.87 -16.95 -16.66
CA THR A 28 -7.80 -16.35 -15.88
C THR A 28 -7.35 -17.43 -14.89
N LYS A 29 -6.06 -17.84 -14.97
CA LYS A 29 -5.56 -18.88 -14.06
C LYS A 29 -5.70 -18.40 -12.63
N ASP A 30 -6.20 -19.27 -11.77
CA ASP A 30 -6.29 -19.01 -10.33
C ASP A 30 -4.91 -18.62 -9.75
N ARG A 31 -4.81 -17.42 -9.19
CA ARG A 31 -3.56 -16.85 -8.64
C ARG A 31 -3.04 -17.67 -7.46
N LEU A 32 -3.92 -18.15 -6.58
CA LEU A 32 -3.52 -18.99 -5.44
C LEU A 32 -2.91 -20.31 -5.91
N ALA A 33 -3.46 -20.92 -6.96
CA ALA A 33 -2.88 -22.12 -7.55
C ALA A 33 -1.49 -21.83 -8.15
N GLN A 34 -1.31 -20.70 -8.83
CA GLN A 34 -0.01 -20.27 -9.37
C GLN A 34 1.02 -20.02 -8.26
N ILE A 35 0.63 -19.38 -7.15
CA ILE A 35 1.47 -19.14 -5.97
C ILE A 35 1.95 -20.47 -5.39
N LYS A 36 1.05 -21.44 -5.20
CA LYS A 36 1.39 -22.78 -4.71
C LYS A 36 2.32 -23.55 -5.66
N GLU A 37 2.11 -23.40 -6.97
CA GLU A 37 2.96 -24.06 -7.99
C GLU A 37 4.37 -23.46 -8.01
N LYS A 38 4.51 -22.11 -7.92
CA LYS A 38 5.83 -21.42 -7.91
C LYS A 38 6.55 -21.48 -6.56
N GLY A 39 5.83 -21.85 -5.46
CA GLY A 39 6.39 -22.03 -4.11
C GLY A 39 6.70 -20.72 -3.36
N TYR A 40 6.25 -19.57 -3.85
CA TYR A 40 6.38 -18.28 -3.17
C TYR A 40 5.24 -17.32 -3.53
N ILE A 41 4.98 -16.35 -2.63
CA ILE A 41 4.07 -15.23 -2.87
C ILE A 41 4.85 -13.92 -2.91
N GLU A 42 4.50 -13.02 -3.84
CA GLU A 42 5.19 -11.75 -4.08
C GLU A 42 4.40 -10.58 -3.51
N LEU A 43 4.94 -10.00 -2.43
CA LEU A 43 4.47 -8.75 -1.82
C LEU A 43 5.15 -7.54 -2.46
N CYS A 44 4.40 -6.49 -2.78
CA CYS A 44 4.96 -5.14 -2.90
C CYS A 44 4.47 -4.23 -1.77
N THR A 45 5.37 -3.41 -1.25
CA THR A 45 5.14 -2.51 -0.12
C THR A 45 6.02 -1.28 -0.21
N GLU A 46 5.65 -0.20 0.49
CA GLU A 46 6.46 1.02 0.64
C GLU A 46 6.99 1.06 2.08
N PRO A 47 8.21 0.57 2.37
CA PRO A 47 8.66 0.32 3.74
C PRO A 47 9.23 1.57 4.43
N TYR A 48 8.45 2.66 4.46
CA TYR A 48 8.80 3.95 5.08
C TYR A 48 7.61 4.53 5.86
N PHE A 49 6.74 3.66 6.42
CA PHE A 49 5.55 4.08 7.15
C PHE A 49 5.35 3.26 8.44
N ALA A 50 6.25 3.47 9.42
CA ALA A 50 6.17 2.82 10.73
C ALA A 50 4.86 3.21 11.46
N PRO A 51 4.29 2.29 12.25
CA PRO A 51 4.72 0.92 12.57
C PRO A 51 4.15 -0.14 11.61
N TYR A 52 3.54 0.28 10.50
CA TYR A 52 2.95 -0.61 9.52
C TYR A 52 4.04 -1.37 8.76
N GLU A 53 4.96 -0.67 8.10
CA GLU A 53 6.11 -1.23 7.39
C GLU A 53 7.32 -0.27 7.41
N TYR A 54 8.48 -0.83 7.70
CA TYR A 54 9.73 -0.07 7.71
C TYR A 54 10.96 -0.96 7.48
N VAL A 55 12.10 -0.34 7.19
CA VAL A 55 13.39 -1.01 7.07
C VAL A 55 14.14 -0.91 8.39
N ASP A 56 14.45 -2.04 9.03
CA ASP A 56 15.39 -2.09 10.16
C ASP A 56 16.82 -2.04 9.64
N PRO A 57 17.60 -0.97 9.93
CA PRO A 57 18.95 -0.79 9.42
C PRO A 57 19.95 -1.80 9.99
N ASN A 58 19.59 -2.53 11.04
CA ASN A 58 20.43 -3.54 11.66
C ASN A 58 20.25 -4.94 11.07
N LYS A 59 19.28 -5.10 10.14
CA LYS A 59 18.95 -6.36 9.48
C LYS A 59 19.26 -6.30 7.98
N SER A 60 19.18 -7.42 7.28
CA SER A 60 19.45 -7.52 5.84
C SER A 60 18.60 -8.60 5.17
N GLY A 61 18.52 -8.58 3.82
CA GLY A 61 17.68 -9.50 3.07
C GLY A 61 16.21 -9.24 3.37
N GLU A 62 15.35 -10.27 3.31
CA GLU A 62 13.93 -10.14 3.62
C GLU A 62 13.67 -9.75 5.09
N ASP A 63 14.59 -10.10 6.00
CA ASP A 63 14.46 -9.79 7.42
C ASP A 63 14.62 -8.30 7.74
N GLN A 64 15.13 -7.47 6.81
CA GLN A 64 15.21 -6.03 7.01
C GLN A 64 13.82 -5.37 7.05
N TYR A 65 12.83 -5.98 6.38
CA TYR A 65 11.47 -5.47 6.36
C TYR A 65 10.73 -5.88 7.63
N GLN A 66 10.27 -4.89 8.37
CA GLN A 66 9.62 -5.04 9.67
C GLN A 66 8.31 -4.26 9.70
N GLY A 67 7.44 -4.56 10.65
CA GLY A 67 6.17 -3.87 10.85
C GLY A 67 4.98 -4.80 10.82
N MET A 68 3.84 -4.30 11.29
CA MET A 68 2.59 -5.07 11.35
C MET A 68 2.19 -5.64 9.98
N ASP A 69 2.31 -4.86 8.92
CA ASP A 69 1.93 -5.25 7.56
C ASP A 69 2.80 -6.40 7.04
N ILE A 70 4.08 -6.39 7.42
CA ILE A 70 5.01 -7.46 7.08
C ILE A 70 4.64 -8.75 7.83
N GLU A 71 4.20 -8.66 9.09
CA GLU A 71 3.73 -9.83 9.84
C GLU A 71 2.41 -10.38 9.27
N VAL A 72 1.48 -9.52 8.84
CA VAL A 72 0.27 -9.95 8.13
C VAL A 72 0.65 -10.70 6.83
N ALA A 73 1.63 -10.18 6.08
CA ALA A 73 2.12 -10.84 4.87
C ALA A 73 2.77 -12.21 5.15
N ARG A 74 3.61 -12.31 6.20
CA ARG A 74 4.23 -13.56 6.65
C ARG A 74 3.17 -14.57 7.06
N TYR A 75 2.18 -14.15 7.85
CA TYR A 75 1.08 -15.00 8.27
C TYR A 75 0.30 -15.59 7.08
N ILE A 76 0.01 -14.77 6.06
CA ILE A 76 -0.66 -15.22 4.83
C ILE A 76 0.22 -16.23 4.08
N ALA A 77 1.51 -15.95 3.90
CA ALA A 77 2.45 -16.85 3.22
C ALA A 77 2.55 -18.21 3.94
N ASP A 78 2.64 -18.20 5.26
CA ASP A 78 2.67 -19.40 6.12
C ASP A 78 1.39 -20.22 5.98
N LYS A 79 0.22 -19.59 5.94
CA LYS A 79 -1.07 -20.26 5.74
C LYS A 79 -1.20 -20.92 4.36
N ILE A 80 -0.58 -20.32 3.34
CA ILE A 80 -0.50 -20.92 1.99
C ILE A 80 0.52 -22.08 1.97
N GLY A 81 1.56 -22.00 2.81
CA GLY A 81 2.69 -22.94 2.86
C GLY A 81 3.76 -22.63 1.81
N VAL A 82 4.08 -21.32 1.59
CA VAL A 82 5.04 -20.85 0.59
C VAL A 82 5.96 -19.77 1.18
N ASP A 83 7.08 -19.51 0.49
CA ASP A 83 7.98 -18.43 0.87
C ASP A 83 7.37 -17.05 0.56
N LEU A 84 7.67 -16.03 1.38
CA LEU A 84 7.36 -14.63 1.11
C LEU A 84 8.54 -13.96 0.40
N LYS A 85 8.28 -13.27 -0.71
CA LYS A 85 9.24 -12.37 -1.36
C LYS A 85 8.72 -10.94 -1.31
N ILE A 86 9.58 -10.03 -0.85
CA ILE A 86 9.21 -8.63 -0.63
C ILE A 86 9.92 -7.74 -1.65
N THR A 87 9.15 -6.87 -2.31
CA THR A 87 9.67 -5.84 -3.21
C THR A 87 9.28 -4.47 -2.65
N ALA A 88 10.29 -3.69 -2.28
CA ALA A 88 10.13 -2.31 -1.84
C ALA A 88 9.97 -1.38 -3.03
N LEU A 89 8.96 -0.51 -2.99
CA LEU A 89 8.59 0.45 -4.04
C LEU A 89 8.09 1.75 -3.41
N ASP A 90 8.04 2.83 -4.18
CA ASP A 90 7.26 4.01 -3.82
C ASP A 90 5.76 3.68 -3.82
N PHE A 91 4.97 4.35 -2.98
CA PHE A 91 3.55 4.03 -2.76
C PHE A 91 2.71 4.01 -4.05
N THR A 92 2.93 4.96 -4.95
CA THR A 92 2.24 4.98 -6.27
C THR A 92 2.60 3.77 -7.13
N ALA A 93 3.84 3.30 -7.05
CA ALA A 93 4.30 2.11 -7.76
C ALA A 93 3.77 0.81 -7.12
N VAL A 94 3.55 0.78 -5.79
CA VAL A 94 2.85 -0.31 -5.09
C VAL A 94 1.43 -0.45 -5.65
N LEU A 95 0.65 0.63 -5.65
CA LEU A 95 -0.73 0.63 -6.15
C LEU A 95 -0.81 0.21 -7.63
N ALA A 96 0.04 0.80 -8.48
CA ALA A 96 0.09 0.46 -9.90
C ALA A 96 0.55 -0.99 -10.14
N GLY A 97 1.56 -1.45 -9.39
CA GLY A 97 2.12 -2.78 -9.52
C GLY A 97 1.13 -3.89 -9.20
N VAL A 98 0.32 -3.73 -8.14
CA VAL A 98 -0.73 -4.70 -7.81
C VAL A 98 -1.91 -4.62 -8.78
N ALA A 99 -2.35 -3.41 -9.17
CA ALA A 99 -3.43 -3.25 -10.14
C ALA A 99 -3.09 -3.87 -11.51
N ASP A 100 -1.84 -3.74 -11.95
CA ASP A 100 -1.32 -4.33 -13.19
C ASP A 100 -1.06 -5.86 -13.09
N GLY A 101 -1.25 -6.47 -11.91
CA GLY A 101 -1.01 -7.91 -11.68
C GLY A 101 0.45 -8.32 -11.67
N LYS A 102 1.39 -7.38 -11.51
CA LYS A 102 2.85 -7.66 -11.43
C LYS A 102 3.22 -8.37 -10.15
N TYR A 103 2.51 -8.11 -9.06
CA TYR A 103 2.67 -8.72 -7.75
C TYR A 103 1.42 -9.51 -7.38
N ASP A 104 1.55 -10.46 -6.47
CA ASP A 104 0.43 -11.28 -6.04
C ASP A 104 -0.50 -10.51 -5.10
N PHE A 105 0.09 -9.64 -4.26
CA PHE A 105 -0.63 -8.77 -3.35
C PHE A 105 0.23 -7.56 -2.93
N ALA A 106 -0.43 -6.56 -2.37
CA ALA A 106 0.21 -5.41 -1.72
C ALA A 106 -0.37 -5.23 -0.32
N ILE A 107 0.52 -4.98 0.64
CA ILE A 107 0.18 -4.56 2.01
C ILE A 107 1.10 -3.39 2.31
N SER A 108 0.53 -2.20 2.52
CA SER A 108 1.26 -0.94 2.69
C SER A 108 0.33 0.13 3.26
N ALA A 109 -0.24 -0.15 4.43
CA ALA A 109 -1.24 0.68 5.08
C ALA A 109 -2.35 1.16 4.10
N ILE A 110 -2.71 0.32 3.12
CA ILE A 110 -3.62 0.68 2.03
C ILE A 110 -5.04 0.86 2.58
N ALA A 111 -5.46 2.11 2.76
CA ALA A 111 -6.83 2.42 3.17
C ALA A 111 -7.83 2.07 2.07
N TYR A 112 -9.03 1.65 2.46
CA TYR A 112 -10.14 1.50 1.52
C TYR A 112 -10.44 2.84 0.84
N ALA A 113 -10.62 2.82 -0.48
CA ALA A 113 -11.18 3.92 -1.25
C ALA A 113 -11.98 3.35 -2.43
N PRO A 114 -13.13 3.97 -2.82
CA PRO A 114 -13.93 3.49 -3.95
C PRO A 114 -13.13 3.34 -5.24
N SER A 115 -12.27 4.31 -5.56
CA SER A 115 -11.41 4.27 -6.75
C SER A 115 -10.39 3.12 -6.73
N ARG A 116 -9.91 2.74 -5.55
CA ARG A 116 -9.03 1.58 -5.38
C ARG A 116 -9.80 0.28 -5.58
N ALA A 117 -11.03 0.18 -5.03
CA ALA A 117 -11.90 -0.98 -5.18
C ALA A 117 -12.36 -1.21 -6.64
N GLU A 118 -12.33 -0.17 -7.49
CA GLU A 118 -12.56 -0.30 -8.94
C GLU A 118 -11.35 -0.85 -9.70
N ALA A 119 -10.12 -0.58 -9.21
CA ALA A 119 -8.88 -0.94 -9.88
C ALA A 119 -8.26 -2.25 -9.38
N MET A 120 -8.52 -2.63 -8.15
CA MET A 120 -7.94 -3.79 -7.48
C MET A 120 -8.92 -4.40 -6.49
N ARG A 121 -8.75 -5.68 -6.19
CA ARG A 121 -9.51 -6.38 -5.16
C ARG A 121 -8.96 -6.04 -3.79
N LEU A 122 -9.78 -5.47 -2.93
CA LEU A 122 -9.44 -5.19 -1.55
C LEU A 122 -10.01 -6.27 -0.64
N SER A 123 -9.25 -6.67 0.37
CA SER A 123 -9.69 -7.56 1.44
C SER A 123 -10.63 -6.86 2.42
N ASP A 124 -11.11 -7.60 3.41
CA ASP A 124 -11.64 -7.02 4.64
C ASP A 124 -10.55 -6.19 5.33
N VAL A 125 -10.99 -5.22 6.15
CA VAL A 125 -10.09 -4.39 6.95
C VAL A 125 -9.40 -5.25 8.02
N TYR A 126 -8.04 -5.27 8.02
CA TYR A 126 -7.26 -6.00 9.02
C TYR A 126 -6.93 -5.14 10.24
N TYR A 127 -6.85 -3.80 10.10
CA TYR A 127 -6.55 -2.89 11.19
C TYR A 127 -7.19 -1.51 10.99
N SER A 128 -7.54 -0.82 12.11
CA SER A 128 -8.01 0.56 12.12
C SER A 128 -7.71 1.19 13.48
N ASN A 129 -6.99 2.30 13.48
CA ASN A 129 -6.66 3.04 14.71
C ASN A 129 -7.63 4.19 15.04
N ASN A 130 -8.61 4.47 14.18
CA ASN A 130 -9.60 5.54 14.33
C ASN A 130 -9.03 6.95 14.61
N SER A 131 -7.75 7.19 14.32
CA SER A 131 -7.08 8.48 14.60
C SER A 131 -7.49 9.60 13.66
N GLY A 132 -7.93 9.25 12.45
CA GLY A 132 -8.36 10.17 11.41
C GLY A 132 -7.20 10.86 10.68
N TYR A 133 -7.58 11.82 9.83
CA TYR A 133 -6.66 12.61 9.02
C TYR A 133 -6.71 14.08 9.42
N GLY A 134 -5.56 14.72 9.45
CA GLY A 134 -5.41 16.11 9.85
C GLY A 134 -4.13 16.72 9.30
N PHE A 135 -3.55 17.63 10.06
CA PHE A 135 -2.33 18.33 9.73
C PHE A 135 -1.22 17.98 10.71
N ILE A 136 0.03 17.99 10.24
CA ILE A 136 1.21 18.19 11.08
C ILE A 136 1.89 19.48 10.63
N VAL A 137 2.32 20.28 11.59
CA VAL A 137 2.92 21.60 11.42
C VAL A 137 4.07 21.77 12.40
N ARG A 138 4.92 22.79 12.22
CA ARG A 138 5.88 23.16 13.26
C ARG A 138 5.13 23.60 14.52
N THR A 139 5.66 23.30 15.70
CA THR A 139 5.02 23.64 16.98
C THR A 139 4.70 25.14 17.13
N GLU A 140 5.56 25.99 16.60
CA GLU A 140 5.37 27.45 16.59
C GLU A 140 4.21 27.92 15.69
N ASP A 141 3.78 27.09 14.73
CA ASP A 141 2.71 27.37 13.78
C ASP A 141 1.37 26.68 14.16
N ALA A 142 1.31 25.95 15.28
CA ALA A 142 0.15 25.14 15.65
C ALA A 142 -1.15 25.95 15.76
N ASP A 143 -1.09 27.14 16.32
CA ASP A 143 -2.26 28.04 16.46
C ASP A 143 -2.66 28.70 15.12
N LYS A 144 -1.74 28.71 14.14
CA LYS A 144 -1.96 29.32 12.82
C LYS A 144 -2.73 28.41 11.87
N TYR A 145 -2.45 27.11 11.87
CA TYR A 145 -2.99 26.15 10.90
C TYR A 145 -3.95 25.15 11.56
N ASN A 146 -5.14 25.61 11.93
CA ASN A 146 -6.12 24.82 12.68
C ASN A 146 -7.48 24.66 11.97
N ASP A 147 -7.60 25.13 10.72
CA ASP A 147 -8.75 24.93 9.85
C ASP A 147 -8.35 25.07 8.36
N LEU A 148 -9.29 24.86 7.44
CA LEU A 148 -9.04 24.94 6.01
C LEU A 148 -8.78 26.36 5.52
N ASP A 149 -9.43 27.36 6.11
CA ASP A 149 -9.28 28.77 5.71
C ASP A 149 -7.86 29.29 6.01
N SER A 150 -7.23 28.75 7.04
CA SER A 150 -5.86 29.09 7.43
C SER A 150 -4.80 28.65 6.41
N LEU A 151 -5.14 27.73 5.50
CA LEU A 151 -4.21 27.19 4.50
C LEU A 151 -3.99 28.09 3.29
N LYS A 152 -4.76 29.19 3.15
CA LYS A 152 -4.77 30.05 1.95
C LYS A 152 -3.38 30.53 1.52
N ASP A 153 -2.52 30.88 2.48
CA ASP A 153 -1.17 31.36 2.22
C ASP A 153 -0.09 30.30 2.54
N ALA A 154 -0.51 29.05 2.79
CA ALA A 154 0.35 27.95 3.16
C ALA A 154 0.89 27.18 1.95
N VAL A 155 2.11 26.68 2.07
CA VAL A 155 2.66 25.60 1.25
C VAL A 155 2.21 24.28 1.87
N VAL A 156 1.29 23.57 1.19
CA VAL A 156 0.73 22.30 1.63
C VAL A 156 1.44 21.15 0.92
N ILE A 157 1.78 20.10 1.67
CA ILE A 157 2.47 18.91 1.13
C ILE A 157 1.77 17.64 1.58
N THR A 158 1.83 16.57 0.79
CA THR A 158 1.43 15.22 1.18
C THR A 158 2.01 14.17 0.24
N GLN A 159 1.78 12.89 0.54
CA GLN A 159 2.23 11.78 -0.29
C GLN A 159 1.33 11.59 -1.52
N SER A 160 1.96 11.34 -2.68
CA SER A 160 1.26 11.05 -3.93
C SER A 160 0.53 9.71 -3.88
N GLY A 161 -0.69 9.64 -4.45
CA GLY A 161 -1.54 8.45 -4.48
C GLY A 161 -2.23 8.11 -3.16
N SER A 162 -1.98 8.88 -2.10
CA SER A 162 -2.52 8.64 -0.76
C SER A 162 -3.98 9.11 -0.61
N VAL A 163 -4.63 8.72 0.49
CA VAL A 163 -5.91 9.28 0.92
C VAL A 163 -5.77 10.78 1.19
N GLN A 164 -4.65 11.20 1.72
CA GLN A 164 -4.34 12.58 2.04
C GLN A 164 -4.32 13.48 0.78
N GLU A 165 -3.81 12.98 -0.35
CA GLU A 165 -3.91 13.68 -1.64
C GLU A 165 -5.38 13.77 -2.10
N ALA A 166 -6.17 12.72 -1.92
CA ALA A 166 -7.60 12.76 -2.23
C ALA A 166 -8.34 13.79 -1.36
N LEU A 167 -8.01 13.88 -0.07
CA LEU A 167 -8.56 14.89 0.84
C LEU A 167 -8.15 16.30 0.43
N TYR A 168 -6.88 16.53 0.02
CA TYR A 168 -6.48 17.80 -0.55
C TYR A 168 -7.34 18.17 -1.76
N ASN A 169 -7.51 17.26 -2.70
CA ASN A 169 -8.30 17.50 -3.91
C ASN A 169 -9.79 17.76 -3.60
N GLN A 170 -10.34 17.11 -2.58
CA GLN A 170 -11.73 17.28 -2.18
C GLN A 170 -11.99 18.58 -1.42
N TYR A 171 -11.13 18.93 -0.47
CA TYR A 171 -11.41 19.99 0.50
C TYR A 171 -10.64 21.30 0.25
N ILE A 172 -9.46 21.25 -0.38
CA ILE A 172 -8.58 22.40 -0.56
C ILE A 172 -8.52 22.82 -2.03
N ASN A 173 -8.26 21.87 -2.94
CA ASN A 173 -8.33 22.02 -4.40
C ASN A 173 -7.75 23.35 -4.92
N GLY A 174 -6.53 23.68 -4.53
CA GLY A 174 -5.84 24.91 -4.93
C GLY A 174 -6.14 26.13 -4.07
N ALA A 175 -6.96 26.04 -3.02
CA ALA A 175 -7.16 27.10 -2.04
C ALA A 175 -6.00 27.21 -1.03
N CYS A 176 -4.76 27.15 -1.54
CA CYS A 176 -3.52 27.33 -0.80
C CYS A 176 -2.49 28.05 -1.67
N LYS A 177 -1.36 28.46 -1.12
CA LYS A 177 -0.31 29.15 -1.86
C LYS A 177 0.39 28.23 -2.87
N GLU A 178 0.69 27.01 -2.45
CA GLU A 178 1.38 25.99 -3.26
C GLU A 178 1.01 24.61 -2.74
N PHE A 179 0.85 23.63 -3.64
CA PHE A 179 0.67 22.23 -3.29
C PHE A 179 1.84 21.40 -3.82
N LYS A 180 2.40 20.55 -2.96
CA LYS A 180 3.53 19.66 -3.27
C LYS A 180 3.18 18.21 -2.99
N LEU A 181 3.78 17.33 -3.79
CA LEU A 181 3.69 15.88 -3.59
C LEU A 181 5.08 15.30 -3.33
N VAL A 182 5.13 14.34 -2.42
CA VAL A 182 6.33 13.54 -2.08
C VAL A 182 6.07 12.06 -2.32
N ALA A 183 7.15 11.28 -2.40
CA ALA A 183 7.06 9.85 -2.62
C ALA A 183 6.62 9.10 -1.36
N ASN A 184 7.08 9.53 -0.17
CA ASN A 184 6.75 8.95 1.14
C ASN A 184 6.36 10.04 2.15
N MET A 185 5.68 9.63 3.24
CA MET A 185 5.18 10.59 4.24
C MET A 185 6.30 11.22 5.08
N THR A 186 7.37 10.49 5.37
CA THR A 186 8.51 11.00 6.15
C THR A 186 9.17 12.19 5.47
N ASP A 187 9.32 12.17 4.13
CA ASP A 187 9.79 13.33 3.35
C ASP A 187 8.85 14.55 3.50
N GLY A 188 7.55 14.29 3.60
CA GLY A 188 6.55 15.35 3.86
C GLY A 188 6.72 16.00 5.24
N TYR A 189 6.90 15.18 6.27
CA TYR A 189 7.14 15.65 7.63
C TYR A 189 8.45 16.44 7.73
N LEU A 190 9.52 15.90 7.15
CA LEU A 190 10.82 16.56 7.10
C LEU A 190 10.75 17.90 6.36
N ALA A 191 10.02 17.98 5.25
CA ALA A 191 9.83 19.24 4.52
C ALA A 191 9.14 20.32 5.37
N VAL A 192 8.19 19.95 6.25
CA VAL A 192 7.58 20.88 7.20
C VAL A 192 8.57 21.27 8.29
N ALA A 193 9.28 20.31 8.88
CA ALA A 193 10.28 20.58 9.93
C ALA A 193 11.38 21.53 9.44
N GLU A 194 11.82 21.38 8.19
CA GLU A 194 12.84 22.24 7.56
C GLU A 194 12.30 23.58 7.01
N GLY A 195 10.99 23.84 7.10
CA GLY A 195 10.37 25.06 6.58
C GLY A 195 10.23 25.12 5.05
N LYS A 196 10.39 23.98 4.34
CA LYS A 196 10.16 23.84 2.90
C LYS A 196 8.67 23.71 2.53
N ALA A 197 7.86 23.33 3.51
CA ALA A 197 6.41 23.37 3.50
C ALA A 197 5.92 23.93 4.84
N ASP A 198 4.66 24.35 4.89
CA ASP A 198 4.04 24.88 6.10
C ASP A 198 3.21 23.81 6.81
N VAL A 199 2.50 22.99 6.02
CA VAL A 199 1.53 22.00 6.49
C VAL A 199 1.70 20.70 5.71
N CYS A 200 1.78 19.57 6.40
CA CYS A 200 1.63 18.26 5.78
C CYS A 200 0.28 17.66 6.17
N ILE A 201 -0.52 17.24 5.16
CA ILE A 201 -1.74 16.46 5.40
C ILE A 201 -1.32 15.02 5.68
N CYS A 202 -1.80 14.44 6.79
CA CYS A 202 -1.30 13.16 7.31
C CYS A 202 -2.37 12.34 8.04
N SER A 203 -2.09 11.05 8.26
CA SER A 203 -2.72 10.30 9.34
C SER A 203 -2.20 10.85 10.67
N THR A 204 -3.11 11.20 11.58
CA THR A 204 -2.69 11.87 12.82
C THR A 204 -1.95 10.94 13.77
N ALA A 205 -2.19 9.62 13.73
CA ALA A 205 -1.43 8.66 14.52
C ALA A 205 0.04 8.59 14.07
N SER A 206 0.28 8.38 12.77
CA SER A 206 1.66 8.30 12.25
C SER A 206 2.41 9.63 12.42
N ALA A 207 1.71 10.76 12.23
CA ALA A 207 2.29 12.08 12.47
C ALA A 207 2.64 12.32 13.95
N GLN A 208 1.87 11.76 14.89
CA GLN A 208 2.18 11.86 16.32
C GLN A 208 3.46 11.10 16.66
N LEU A 209 3.64 9.88 16.11
CA LEU A 209 4.88 9.12 16.29
C LEU A 209 6.09 9.92 15.82
N TYR A 210 6.00 10.53 14.62
CA TYR A 210 7.05 11.39 14.09
C TYR A 210 7.31 12.58 15.02
N ALA A 211 6.27 13.26 15.50
CA ALA A 211 6.41 14.42 16.38
C ALA A 211 7.04 14.06 17.73
N ASP A 212 6.68 12.90 18.30
CA ASP A 212 7.18 12.42 19.58
C ASP A 212 8.68 12.06 19.49
N ALA A 213 9.10 11.47 18.39
CA ALA A 213 10.48 11.06 18.18
C ALA A 213 11.41 12.23 17.83
N ASN A 214 10.97 13.18 16.99
CA ASN A 214 11.82 14.26 16.51
C ASN A 214 11.66 15.59 17.30
N GLY A 215 10.52 15.79 17.92
CA GLY A 215 10.17 17.07 18.55
C GLY A 215 9.96 18.20 17.55
N GLY A 216 9.57 19.37 18.05
CA GLY A 216 9.41 20.59 17.23
C GLY A 216 8.20 20.59 16.29
N MET A 217 7.39 19.54 16.29
CA MET A 217 6.20 19.38 15.48
C MET A 217 4.95 19.21 16.34
N SER A 218 3.80 19.57 15.81
CA SER A 218 2.49 19.51 16.49
C SER A 218 1.40 19.12 15.53
N ILE A 219 0.38 18.44 16.06
CA ILE A 219 -0.82 18.03 15.32
C ILE A 219 -1.99 18.90 15.80
N PRO A 220 -2.43 19.94 15.05
CA PRO A 220 -3.61 20.74 15.38
C PRO A 220 -4.87 19.88 15.49
N ASP A 221 -5.91 20.42 16.15
CA ASP A 221 -7.16 19.69 16.41
C ASP A 221 -8.03 19.47 15.18
N TYR A 222 -7.76 20.15 14.06
CA TYR A 222 -8.52 19.98 12.83
C TYR A 222 -8.48 18.53 12.33
N ARG A 223 -9.65 18.00 11.96
CA ARG A 223 -9.78 16.67 11.34
C ARG A 223 -10.64 16.77 10.09
N PHE A 224 -10.18 16.12 9.02
CA PHE A 224 -11.00 15.94 7.82
C PHE A 224 -12.19 15.01 8.10
N GLU A 225 -13.35 15.35 7.53
CA GLU A 225 -14.47 14.41 7.48
C GLU A 225 -14.19 13.36 6.41
N VAL A 226 -14.16 12.10 6.78
CA VAL A 226 -13.94 10.98 5.87
C VAL A 226 -15.06 9.97 5.98
N ASP A 227 -15.31 9.22 4.90
CA ASP A 227 -16.17 8.03 4.97
C ASP A 227 -15.57 7.07 6.02
N PRO A 228 -16.37 6.59 6.98
CA PRO A 228 -15.88 5.64 8.00
C PRO A 228 -15.15 4.41 7.42
N ASN A 229 -15.53 3.97 6.22
CA ASN A 229 -14.86 2.86 5.54
C ASN A 229 -13.40 3.17 5.14
N MET A 230 -13.01 4.44 5.06
CA MET A 230 -11.64 4.87 4.74
C MET A 230 -10.68 4.82 5.94
N ASN A 231 -11.19 4.53 7.15
CA ASN A 231 -10.37 4.51 8.37
C ASN A 231 -9.64 3.18 8.60
N GLY A 232 -9.81 2.21 7.71
CA GLY A 232 -9.19 0.89 7.86
C GLY A 232 -8.24 0.56 6.74
N THR A 233 -7.26 -0.28 7.03
CA THR A 233 -6.26 -0.78 6.08
C THR A 233 -6.63 -2.16 5.55
N CYS A 234 -6.39 -2.40 4.26
CA CYS A 234 -6.74 -3.61 3.52
C CYS A 234 -5.53 -4.19 2.81
N VAL A 235 -5.56 -5.48 2.56
CA VAL A 235 -4.68 -6.15 1.59
C VAL A 235 -5.24 -5.91 0.19
N ALA A 236 -4.40 -5.43 -0.73
CA ALA A 236 -4.79 -5.24 -2.12
C ALA A 236 -4.25 -6.38 -2.99
N MET A 237 -5.07 -6.85 -3.93
CA MET A 237 -4.77 -7.93 -4.86
C MET A 237 -5.19 -7.52 -6.28
N PRO A 238 -4.59 -8.10 -7.34
CA PRO A 238 -5.09 -7.91 -8.70
C PRO A 238 -6.57 -8.24 -8.81
N MET A 239 -7.30 -7.52 -9.68
CA MET A 239 -8.75 -7.70 -9.82
C MET A 239 -9.11 -9.09 -10.34
N GLU A 240 -8.33 -9.64 -11.29
CA GLU A 240 -8.67 -10.86 -11.99
C GLU A 240 -7.92 -12.08 -11.44
N GLY A 241 -8.65 -13.21 -11.30
CA GLY A 241 -8.09 -14.53 -10.93
C GLY A 241 -7.61 -14.64 -9.49
N THR A 242 -8.03 -13.73 -8.60
CA THR A 242 -7.62 -13.69 -7.19
C THR A 242 -8.74 -14.03 -6.21
N GLU A 243 -9.86 -14.56 -6.69
CA GLU A 243 -11.02 -14.90 -5.85
C GLU A 243 -10.65 -15.85 -4.70
N SER A 244 -9.97 -16.95 -5.01
CA SER A 244 -9.54 -17.94 -4.02
C SER A 244 -8.44 -17.39 -3.07
N LEU A 245 -7.56 -16.52 -3.58
CA LEU A 245 -6.56 -15.83 -2.77
C LEU A 245 -7.26 -14.87 -1.79
N ALA A 246 -8.23 -14.09 -2.25
CA ALA A 246 -8.98 -13.15 -1.42
C ALA A 246 -9.79 -13.85 -0.32
N GLU A 247 -10.40 -14.99 -0.62
CA GLU A 247 -11.08 -15.82 0.40
C GLU A 247 -10.10 -16.28 1.49
N LEU A 248 -8.92 -16.76 1.11
CA LEU A 248 -7.89 -17.17 2.06
C LEU A 248 -7.36 -15.99 2.87
N VAL A 249 -7.09 -14.85 2.22
CA VAL A 249 -6.64 -13.61 2.89
C VAL A 249 -7.68 -13.16 3.92
N ASN A 250 -8.97 -13.13 3.57
CA ASN A 250 -10.04 -12.74 4.50
C ASN A 250 -10.19 -13.74 5.66
N GLN A 251 -9.96 -15.04 5.45
CA GLN A 251 -9.90 -16.01 6.54
C GLN A 251 -8.73 -15.72 7.49
N CYS A 252 -7.54 -15.42 6.96
CA CYS A 252 -6.39 -15.02 7.76
C CYS A 252 -6.68 -13.75 8.58
N ILE A 253 -7.27 -12.74 7.95
CA ILE A 253 -7.66 -11.49 8.63
C ILE A 253 -8.66 -11.76 9.76
N ALA A 254 -9.68 -12.59 9.53
CA ALA A 254 -10.65 -12.95 10.55
C ALA A 254 -9.98 -13.63 11.77
N GLU A 255 -9.06 -14.57 11.54
CA GLU A 255 -8.29 -15.24 12.60
C GLU A 255 -7.41 -14.23 13.38
N LEU A 256 -6.70 -13.33 12.69
CA LEU A 256 -5.85 -12.32 13.31
C LEU A 256 -6.66 -11.33 14.17
N LYS A 257 -7.84 -10.92 13.70
CA LYS A 257 -8.75 -10.04 14.47
C LYS A 257 -9.38 -10.74 15.66
N GLU A 258 -9.80 -12.00 15.54
CA GLU A 258 -10.35 -12.78 16.65
C GLU A 258 -9.34 -12.92 17.81
N ASN A 259 -8.06 -13.07 17.47
CA ASN A 259 -6.98 -13.20 18.44
C ASN A 259 -6.38 -11.86 18.89
N GLY A 260 -6.81 -10.72 18.34
CA GLY A 260 -6.25 -9.39 18.61
C GLY A 260 -4.79 -9.23 18.17
N GLN A 261 -4.34 -10.08 17.24
CA GLN A 261 -2.92 -10.15 16.87
C GLN A 261 -2.42 -8.92 16.13
N THR A 262 -3.27 -8.29 15.33
CA THR A 262 -2.91 -7.04 14.62
C THR A 262 -2.67 -5.89 15.60
N ASP A 263 -3.46 -5.76 16.66
CA ASP A 263 -3.26 -4.74 17.69
C ASP A 263 -1.96 -4.98 18.46
N ILE A 264 -1.66 -6.25 18.76
CA ILE A 264 -0.40 -6.66 19.43
C ILE A 264 0.79 -6.27 18.54
N TRP A 265 0.80 -6.68 17.27
CA TRP A 265 1.88 -6.34 16.35
C TRP A 265 2.02 -4.82 16.15
N TYR A 266 0.92 -4.10 16.01
CA TYR A 266 0.98 -2.64 15.89
C TYR A 266 1.75 -2.03 17.07
N SER A 267 1.39 -2.39 18.30
CA SER A 267 2.03 -1.87 19.51
C SER A 267 3.49 -2.32 19.63
N GLU A 268 3.80 -3.58 19.34
CA GLU A 268 5.18 -4.09 19.37
C GLU A 268 6.08 -3.37 18.37
N TYR A 269 5.60 -3.15 17.13
CA TYR A 269 6.38 -2.48 16.10
C TYR A 269 6.44 -0.96 16.29
N GLU A 270 5.44 -0.35 16.94
CA GLU A 270 5.51 1.03 17.39
C GLU A 270 6.67 1.22 18.40
N GLU A 271 6.77 0.37 19.42
CA GLU A 271 7.86 0.39 20.39
C GLU A 271 9.23 0.13 19.73
N GLN A 272 9.29 -0.84 18.79
CA GLN A 272 10.54 -1.18 18.08
C GLN A 272 11.00 -0.05 17.16
N ALA A 273 10.12 0.55 16.39
CA ALA A 273 10.42 1.66 15.49
C ALA A 273 10.92 2.87 16.30
N ALA A 274 10.23 3.22 17.38
CA ALA A 274 10.66 4.29 18.29
C ALA A 274 12.05 4.03 18.89
N ALA A 275 12.36 2.79 19.28
CA ALA A 275 13.69 2.42 19.81
C ALA A 275 14.81 2.54 18.75
N LEU A 276 14.46 2.42 17.47
CA LEU A 276 15.39 2.56 16.34
C LEU A 276 15.49 4.00 15.83
N GLY A 277 14.61 4.91 16.30
CA GLY A 277 14.45 6.26 15.75
C GLY A 277 13.87 6.24 14.33
N ILE A 278 13.01 5.26 14.03
CA ILE A 278 12.31 5.10 12.75
C ILE A 278 10.85 5.50 12.96
N GLU A 279 10.32 6.20 11.97
CA GLU A 279 9.01 6.82 12.04
C GLU A 279 8.18 6.61 10.77
#